data_b05e281da90433b2e238e4e14b1cf77b
#
_entry.id   b05e281da90433b2e238e4e14b1cf77b
#
_cell.length_a   1.000
_cell.length_b   1.000
_cell.length_c   1.000
_cell.angle_alpha   90.00
_cell.angle_beta   90.00
_cell.angle_gamma   90.00
#
_symmetry.space_group_name_H-M   'P 1'
#
loop_
_entity.id
_entity.type
_entity.pdbx_description
1 polymer ?
#
loop_
_entity_poly.entity_id
_entity_poly.type
_entity_poly.pdbx_seq_one_letter_code
_entity_poly.pdbx_strand_id
1 'polypeptide(L)'
;WKRKEGPPLRIAIAGDFHLRPNGGDLAHKYMETIMEARPDMIFLLGDYANGHTRESSMAPETAREYFKMLKAPLGIFAVQGNHDQYYGWNLWRNMFSGLGILPMWNDSLLLHLPGGRELQLSSVRDDYHLRIRPEELPLRFSPDIPHILLSHVPDIFPLLAPGTADLVISAHTHGGQICLPGGRALANISREKVKFSYPWSQLNGTPFL
;
A
#
# COMPACT_ATOMS: atom_id res chain seq x y z
N TRP A 1 4.30 20.42 -3.74
CA TRP A 1 4.52 20.37 -2.27
C TRP A 1 5.07 21.71 -1.81
N LYS A 2 4.28 22.48 -1.10
CA LYS A 2 4.83 23.59 -0.30
C LYS A 2 5.68 22.94 0.80
N ARG A 3 7.02 23.06 0.70
CA ARG A 3 7.94 22.58 1.73
C ARG A 3 7.64 23.33 3.03
N LYS A 4 6.99 22.65 3.96
CA LYS A 4 7.08 23.07 5.36
C LYS A 4 8.45 22.59 5.86
N GLU A 5 9.21 23.48 6.50
CA GLU A 5 10.50 23.16 7.09
C GLU A 5 10.35 22.06 8.14
N GLY A 6 11.26 21.09 8.13
CA GLY A 6 11.25 19.99 9.07
C GLY A 6 12.15 18.84 8.60
N PRO A 7 12.49 17.89 9.50
CA PRO A 7 13.32 16.77 9.14
C PRO A 7 12.65 15.93 8.01
N PRO A 8 13.45 15.35 7.11
CA PRO A 8 12.93 14.43 6.11
C PRO A 8 12.28 13.23 6.79
N LEU A 9 11.20 12.72 6.20
CA LEU A 9 10.57 11.46 6.62
C LEU A 9 11.02 10.34 5.69
N ARG A 10 11.36 9.22 6.29
CA ARG A 10 11.66 7.98 5.58
C ARG A 10 10.45 7.06 5.66
N ILE A 11 9.82 6.81 4.54
CA ILE A 11 8.67 5.94 4.45
C ILE A 11 9.10 4.68 3.69
N ALA A 12 8.97 3.51 4.34
CA ALA A 12 9.10 2.24 3.65
C ALA A 12 7.75 1.86 3.03
N ILE A 13 7.79 1.40 1.79
CA ILE A 13 6.62 0.97 1.04
C ILE A 13 6.88 -0.47 0.60
N ALA A 14 5.98 -1.39 0.94
CA ALA A 14 6.08 -2.79 0.58
C ALA A 14 4.69 -3.38 0.30
N GLY A 15 4.60 -4.24 -0.70
CA GLY A 15 3.37 -4.95 -1.08
C GLY A 15 3.69 -6.22 -1.84
N ASP A 16 2.65 -6.93 -2.29
CA ASP A 16 2.76 -8.12 -3.11
C ASP A 16 3.66 -9.20 -2.46
N PHE A 17 3.47 -9.45 -1.17
CA PHE A 17 4.28 -10.38 -0.37
C PHE A 17 4.08 -11.83 -0.80
N HIS A 18 2.87 -12.22 -1.16
CA HIS A 18 2.50 -13.57 -1.60
C HIS A 18 3.13 -14.67 -0.74
N LEU A 19 2.90 -14.58 0.59
CA LEU A 19 3.49 -15.47 1.56
C LEU A 19 2.97 -16.90 1.40
N ARG A 20 3.85 -17.82 1.02
CA ARG A 20 3.54 -19.25 0.88
C ARG A 20 3.66 -19.97 2.22
N PRO A 21 2.98 -21.12 2.42
CA PRO A 21 2.99 -21.85 3.69
C PRO A 21 4.40 -22.17 4.22
N ASN A 22 5.32 -22.50 3.31
CA ASN A 22 6.73 -22.80 3.61
C ASN A 22 7.69 -21.65 3.31
N GLY A 23 7.18 -20.42 3.18
CA GLY A 23 7.95 -19.23 2.79
C GLY A 23 8.54 -18.44 3.95
N GLY A 24 8.83 -19.07 5.10
CA GLY A 24 9.29 -18.39 6.30
C GLY A 24 10.58 -17.60 6.14
N ASP A 25 11.58 -18.18 5.48
CA ASP A 25 12.86 -17.51 5.24
C ASP A 25 12.70 -16.26 4.38
N LEU A 26 11.83 -16.34 3.36
CA LEU A 26 11.53 -15.20 2.49
C LEU A 26 10.75 -14.12 3.26
N ALA A 27 9.77 -14.52 4.07
CA ALA A 27 9.03 -13.60 4.93
C ALA A 27 9.96 -12.87 5.90
N HIS A 28 10.88 -13.59 6.54
CA HIS A 28 11.89 -13.01 7.43
C HIS A 28 12.75 -11.97 6.68
N LYS A 29 13.29 -12.34 5.54
CA LYS A 29 14.11 -11.48 4.70
C LYS A 29 13.37 -10.19 4.27
N TYR A 30 12.08 -10.29 3.94
CA TYR A 30 11.29 -9.10 3.62
C TYR A 30 11.24 -8.12 4.80
N MET A 31 10.96 -8.63 6.01
CA MET A 31 10.88 -7.77 7.19
C MET A 31 12.24 -7.17 7.55
N GLU A 32 13.33 -7.95 7.44
CA GLU A 32 14.70 -7.42 7.62
C GLU A 32 14.98 -6.29 6.64
N THR A 33 14.71 -6.50 5.34
CA THR A 33 14.94 -5.48 4.30
C THR A 33 14.18 -4.19 4.57
N ILE A 34 12.91 -4.30 5.02
CA ILE A 34 12.13 -3.12 5.41
C ILE A 34 12.78 -2.40 6.59
N MET A 35 13.24 -3.14 7.60
CA MET A 35 13.82 -2.57 8.81
C MET A 35 15.22 -2.02 8.62
N GLU A 36 16.01 -2.55 7.69
CA GLU A 36 17.32 -2.00 7.29
C GLU A 36 17.20 -0.55 6.79
N ALA A 37 16.07 -0.21 6.17
CA ALA A 37 15.79 1.15 5.74
C ALA A 37 15.60 2.12 6.91
N ARG A 38 15.41 1.66 8.15
CA ARG A 38 15.11 2.47 9.34
C ARG A 38 13.96 3.45 9.08
N PRO A 39 12.77 2.96 8.75
CA PRO A 39 11.65 3.81 8.37
C PRO A 39 11.09 4.57 9.57
N ASP A 40 10.66 5.80 9.33
CA ASP A 40 9.82 6.56 10.27
C ASP A 40 8.36 6.10 10.20
N MET A 41 7.93 5.62 9.03
CA MET A 41 6.58 5.14 8.73
C MET A 41 6.64 3.98 7.75
N ILE A 42 5.70 3.04 7.82
CA ILE A 42 5.62 1.90 6.89
C ILE A 42 4.23 1.82 6.27
N PHE A 43 4.18 1.70 4.95
CA PHE A 43 2.95 1.39 4.20
C PHE A 43 3.04 -0.03 3.64
N LEU A 44 2.11 -0.87 4.06
CA LEU A 44 1.95 -2.24 3.58
C LEU A 44 0.78 -2.27 2.58
N LEU A 45 1.07 -2.55 1.32
CA LEU A 45 0.15 -2.31 0.21
C LEU A 45 -0.64 -3.54 -0.23
N GLY A 46 -0.82 -4.54 0.64
CA GLY A 46 -1.68 -5.68 0.35
C GLY A 46 -0.97 -6.87 -0.29
N ASP A 47 -1.76 -7.88 -0.64
CA ASP A 47 -1.35 -9.17 -1.15
C ASP A 47 -0.34 -9.86 -0.23
N TYR A 48 -0.71 -9.95 1.05
CA TYR A 48 0.01 -10.76 2.05
C TYR A 48 -0.18 -12.23 1.79
N ALA A 49 -1.43 -12.61 1.44
CA ALA A 49 -1.79 -13.95 1.06
C ALA A 49 -1.24 -14.33 -0.33
N ASN A 50 -0.96 -15.62 -0.52
CA ASN A 50 -0.55 -16.16 -1.83
C ASN A 50 -1.71 -16.92 -2.47
N GLY A 51 -1.89 -16.73 -3.78
CA GLY A 51 -2.89 -17.47 -4.57
C GLY A 51 -4.33 -17.19 -4.17
N HIS A 52 -5.23 -18.08 -4.52
CA HIS A 52 -6.68 -17.90 -4.39
C HIS A 52 -7.30 -18.85 -3.35
N THR A 53 -6.49 -19.63 -2.64
CA THR A 53 -6.95 -20.57 -1.61
C THR A 53 -6.13 -20.41 -0.34
N ARG A 54 -6.71 -20.79 0.81
CA ARG A 54 -6.01 -20.74 2.09
C ARG A 54 -4.82 -21.66 2.15
N GLU A 55 -4.91 -22.82 1.51
CA GLU A 55 -3.87 -23.83 1.50
C GLU A 55 -2.62 -23.38 0.74
N SER A 56 -2.77 -22.46 -0.22
CA SER A 56 -1.67 -21.88 -0.98
C SER A 56 -0.93 -20.76 -0.24
N SER A 57 -1.47 -20.29 0.88
CA SER A 57 -1.00 -19.13 1.61
C SER A 57 -0.53 -19.48 3.03
N MET A 58 0.45 -18.73 3.53
CA MET A 58 0.79 -18.72 4.95
C MET A 58 -0.40 -18.21 5.75
N ALA A 59 -0.72 -18.89 6.86
CA ALA A 59 -1.76 -18.43 7.77
C ALA A 59 -1.36 -17.11 8.46
N PRO A 60 -2.30 -16.19 8.70
CA PRO A 60 -2.00 -14.93 9.39
C PRO A 60 -1.37 -15.13 10.77
N GLU A 61 -1.76 -16.18 11.49
CA GLU A 61 -1.20 -16.54 12.80
C GLU A 61 0.29 -16.88 12.68
N THR A 62 0.71 -17.57 11.62
CA THR A 62 2.11 -17.85 11.33
C THR A 62 2.84 -16.60 10.84
N ALA A 63 2.21 -15.82 9.95
CA ALA A 63 2.76 -14.59 9.40
C ALA A 63 3.02 -13.54 10.51
N ARG A 64 2.23 -13.56 11.59
CA ARG A 64 2.39 -12.72 12.77
C ARG A 64 3.83 -12.70 13.29
N GLU A 65 4.51 -13.85 13.28
CA GLU A 65 5.88 -13.98 13.80
C GLU A 65 6.89 -13.15 13.00
N TYR A 66 6.60 -12.86 11.76
CA TYR A 66 7.42 -12.04 10.89
C TYR A 66 7.01 -10.56 10.99
N PHE A 67 5.73 -10.24 10.84
CA PHE A 67 5.24 -8.86 10.89
C PHE A 67 5.50 -8.17 12.24
N LYS A 68 5.62 -8.91 13.36
CA LYS A 68 6.01 -8.33 14.67
C LYS A 68 7.41 -7.71 14.69
N MET A 69 8.25 -8.02 13.71
CA MET A 69 9.60 -7.43 13.56
C MET A 69 9.52 -5.97 13.11
N LEU A 70 8.44 -5.58 12.43
CA LEU A 70 8.31 -4.23 11.90
C LEU A 70 8.12 -3.21 13.02
N LYS A 71 8.86 -2.11 12.94
CA LYS A 71 8.81 -0.98 13.88
C LYS A 71 8.94 0.31 13.09
N ALA A 72 8.03 1.24 13.36
CA ALA A 72 8.11 2.58 12.81
C ALA A 72 7.49 3.58 13.81
N PRO A 73 8.23 4.62 14.22
CA PRO A 73 7.77 5.54 15.27
C PRO A 73 6.51 6.33 14.91
N LEU A 74 6.25 6.56 13.63
CA LEU A 74 5.07 7.28 13.15
C LEU A 74 3.94 6.36 12.66
N GLY A 75 4.08 5.05 12.88
CA GLY A 75 3.05 4.07 12.59
C GLY A 75 3.32 3.18 11.39
N ILE A 76 2.56 2.10 11.36
CA ILE A 76 2.53 1.11 10.28
C ILE A 76 1.09 0.98 9.83
N PHE A 77 0.85 1.13 8.53
CA PHE A 77 -0.48 1.18 7.93
C PHE A 77 -0.58 0.09 6.87
N ALA A 78 -1.64 -0.69 6.90
CA ALA A 78 -1.82 -1.85 6.03
C ALA A 78 -3.12 -1.74 5.24
N VAL A 79 -3.06 -1.84 3.93
CA VAL A 79 -4.25 -1.94 3.08
C VAL A 79 -4.45 -3.36 2.60
N GLN A 80 -5.66 -3.69 2.18
CA GLN A 80 -6.01 -4.99 1.62
C GLN A 80 -5.55 -5.10 0.16
N GLY A 81 -5.04 -6.28 -0.23
CA GLY A 81 -4.91 -6.69 -1.62
C GLY A 81 -5.98 -7.69 -2.03
N ASN A 82 -6.04 -7.99 -3.33
CA ASN A 82 -7.07 -8.89 -3.87
C ASN A 82 -6.88 -10.35 -3.40
N HIS A 83 -5.66 -10.83 -3.19
CA HIS A 83 -5.41 -12.16 -2.63
C HIS A 83 -5.83 -12.27 -1.18
N ASP A 84 -5.75 -11.19 -0.40
CA ASP A 84 -6.19 -11.16 0.98
C ASP A 84 -7.71 -11.32 1.09
N GLN A 85 -8.46 -10.87 0.08
CA GLN A 85 -9.90 -11.08 -0.02
C GLN A 85 -10.24 -12.56 -0.14
N TYR A 86 -9.53 -13.31 -1.00
CA TYR A 86 -9.75 -14.76 -1.16
C TYR A 86 -9.44 -15.53 0.11
N TYR A 87 -8.37 -15.16 0.81
CA TYR A 87 -8.01 -15.79 2.08
C TYR A 87 -9.02 -15.48 3.19
N GLY A 88 -9.53 -14.26 3.21
CA GLY A 88 -10.40 -13.69 4.23
C GLY A 88 -9.72 -12.51 4.94
N TRP A 89 -9.94 -11.32 4.42
CA TRP A 89 -9.33 -10.08 4.92
C TRP A 89 -9.45 -9.88 6.44
N ASN A 90 -10.60 -10.26 7.02
CA ASN A 90 -10.81 -10.12 8.48
C ASN A 90 -9.75 -10.84 9.33
N LEU A 91 -9.18 -11.95 8.85
CA LEU A 91 -8.14 -12.67 9.57
C LEU A 91 -6.82 -11.88 9.57
N TRP A 92 -6.42 -11.36 8.42
CA TRP A 92 -5.27 -10.48 8.28
C TRP A 92 -5.44 -9.20 9.09
N ARG A 93 -6.60 -8.54 8.98
CA ARG A 93 -6.95 -7.34 9.72
C ARG A 93 -6.82 -7.54 11.23
N ASN A 94 -7.36 -8.64 11.77
CA ASN A 94 -7.28 -8.94 13.20
C ASN A 94 -5.83 -9.18 13.64
N MET A 95 -5.05 -9.89 12.83
CA MET A 95 -3.63 -10.13 13.09
C MET A 95 -2.86 -8.81 13.15
N PHE A 96 -3.04 -7.93 12.17
CA PHE A 96 -2.40 -6.62 12.13
C PHE A 96 -2.78 -5.75 13.34
N SER A 97 -4.07 -5.65 13.64
CA SER A 97 -4.54 -4.90 14.83
C SER A 97 -3.91 -5.40 16.12
N GLY A 98 -3.75 -6.71 16.26
CA GLY A 98 -3.09 -7.33 17.40
C GLY A 98 -1.57 -7.09 17.47
N LEU A 99 -0.96 -6.52 16.45
CA LEU A 99 0.44 -6.10 16.40
C LEU A 99 0.61 -4.57 16.51
N GLY A 100 -0.49 -3.81 16.61
CA GLY A 100 -0.47 -2.35 16.55
C GLY A 100 -0.22 -1.80 15.14
N ILE A 101 -0.32 -2.62 14.11
CA ILE A 101 -0.37 -2.21 12.72
C ILE A 101 -1.81 -1.79 12.41
N LEU A 102 -2.00 -0.61 11.84
CA LEU A 102 -3.34 -0.09 11.57
C LEU A 102 -3.84 -0.59 10.20
N PRO A 103 -4.81 -1.52 10.18
CA PRO A 103 -5.43 -1.91 8.92
C PRO A 103 -6.41 -0.81 8.48
N MET A 104 -6.28 -0.38 7.24
CA MET A 104 -7.08 0.70 6.65
C MET A 104 -8.03 0.14 5.58
N TRP A 105 -9.28 0.64 5.59
CA TRP A 105 -10.32 0.23 4.66
C TRP A 105 -11.29 1.39 4.38
N ASN A 106 -11.10 2.11 3.28
CA ASN A 106 -11.82 3.35 2.98
C ASN A 106 -11.69 4.39 4.11
N ASP A 107 -10.53 4.45 4.72
CA ASP A 107 -10.26 5.30 5.88
C ASP A 107 -9.51 6.56 5.46
N SER A 108 -9.67 7.61 6.26
CA SER A 108 -8.88 8.84 6.16
C SER A 108 -8.46 9.30 7.55
N LEU A 109 -7.19 9.56 7.71
CA LEU A 109 -6.55 9.92 8.97
C LEU A 109 -5.78 11.23 8.81
N LEU A 110 -5.79 12.05 9.85
CA LEU A 110 -4.87 13.17 9.99
C LEU A 110 -3.72 12.74 10.91
N LEU A 111 -2.54 12.65 10.34
CA LEU A 111 -1.32 12.29 11.08
C LEU A 111 -0.60 13.57 11.50
N HIS A 112 -0.29 13.67 12.78
CA HIS A 112 0.55 14.73 13.31
C HIS A 112 2.02 14.29 13.30
N LEU A 113 2.84 15.02 12.56
CA LEU A 113 4.24 14.70 12.32
C LEU A 113 5.16 15.61 13.14
N PRO A 114 6.42 15.19 13.37
CA PRO A 114 7.40 16.04 14.04
C PRO A 114 7.53 17.43 13.42
N GLY A 115 7.68 18.45 14.25
CA GLY A 115 7.77 19.85 13.81
C GLY A 115 6.42 20.49 13.51
N GLY A 116 5.30 19.96 14.06
CA GLY A 116 3.96 20.53 13.89
C GLY A 116 3.41 20.40 12.46
N ARG A 117 3.97 19.49 11.67
CA ARG A 117 3.48 19.19 10.33
C ARG A 117 2.30 18.21 10.40
N GLU A 118 1.49 18.23 9.38
CA GLU A 118 0.35 17.33 9.22
C GLU A 118 0.43 16.60 7.89
N LEU A 119 -0.14 15.41 7.86
CA LEU A 119 -0.27 14.58 6.67
C LEU A 119 -1.64 13.91 6.70
N GLN A 120 -2.44 14.09 5.67
CA GLN A 120 -3.60 13.25 5.45
C GLN A 120 -3.14 11.94 4.81
N LEU A 121 -3.46 10.83 5.45
CA LEU A 121 -3.28 9.49 4.91
C LEU A 121 -4.65 8.88 4.70
N SER A 122 -4.96 8.50 3.47
CA SER A 122 -6.22 7.85 3.13
C SER A 122 -5.97 6.51 2.47
N SER A 123 -6.96 5.65 2.52
CA SER A 123 -6.95 4.38 1.79
C SER A 123 -8.25 4.16 1.07
N VAL A 124 -8.19 3.39 0.02
CA VAL A 124 -9.36 2.78 -0.62
C VAL A 124 -9.25 1.27 -0.53
N ARG A 125 -10.40 0.62 -0.41
CA ARG A 125 -10.49 -0.85 -0.44
C ARG A 125 -10.01 -1.41 -1.77
N ASP A 126 -9.78 -2.71 -1.84
CA ASP A 126 -9.44 -3.38 -3.09
C ASP A 126 -10.51 -3.15 -4.17
N ASP A 127 -10.11 -2.55 -5.31
CA ASP A 127 -10.97 -2.30 -6.47
C ASP A 127 -10.95 -3.44 -7.49
N TYR A 128 -10.13 -4.46 -7.31
CA TYR A 128 -10.00 -5.55 -8.27
C TYR A 128 -11.32 -6.31 -8.47
N HIS A 129 -12.00 -6.59 -7.37
CA HIS A 129 -13.28 -7.33 -7.38
C HIS A 129 -14.49 -6.42 -7.28
N LEU A 130 -14.40 -5.38 -6.46
CA LEU A 130 -15.49 -4.49 -6.13
C LEU A 130 -15.16 -3.10 -6.64
N ARG A 131 -15.64 -2.75 -7.83
CA ARG A 131 -15.40 -1.44 -8.42
C ARG A 131 -15.71 -0.32 -7.44
N ILE A 132 -14.74 0.54 -7.22
CA ILE A 132 -14.91 1.76 -6.44
C ILE A 132 -15.66 2.77 -7.29
N ARG A 133 -16.62 3.42 -6.69
CA ARG A 133 -17.35 4.52 -7.31
C ARG A 133 -16.68 5.84 -6.91
N PRO A 134 -16.72 6.88 -7.75
CA PRO A 134 -16.09 8.17 -7.43
C PRO A 134 -16.50 8.76 -6.08
N GLU A 135 -17.75 8.55 -5.65
CA GLU A 135 -18.26 9.01 -4.36
C GLU A 135 -17.70 8.25 -3.14
N GLU A 136 -17.06 7.11 -3.36
CA GLU A 136 -16.39 6.32 -2.30
C GLU A 136 -14.94 6.76 -2.11
N LEU A 137 -14.42 7.63 -2.98
CA LEU A 137 -13.06 8.13 -2.86
C LEU A 137 -12.95 9.08 -1.68
N PRO A 138 -11.82 9.05 -0.94
CA PRO A 138 -11.64 9.90 0.22
C PRO A 138 -11.59 11.38 -0.17
N LEU A 139 -12.30 12.20 0.60
CA LEU A 139 -12.25 13.64 0.46
C LEU A 139 -10.97 14.19 1.10
N ARG A 140 -10.44 15.23 0.49
CA ARG A 140 -9.32 15.98 1.05
C ARG A 140 -9.79 16.83 2.23
N PHE A 141 -9.08 16.78 3.38
CA PHE A 141 -9.42 17.56 4.58
C PHE A 141 -9.15 19.04 4.38
N SER A 142 -8.02 19.36 3.74
CA SER A 142 -7.63 20.75 3.45
C SER A 142 -6.64 20.78 2.28
N PRO A 143 -6.70 21.78 1.40
CA PRO A 143 -5.72 21.94 0.32
C PRO A 143 -4.29 22.24 0.84
N ASP A 144 -4.16 22.70 2.09
CA ASP A 144 -2.86 23.02 2.70
C ASP A 144 -2.20 21.82 3.37
N ILE A 145 -2.94 20.73 3.59
CA ILE A 145 -2.43 19.50 4.19
C ILE A 145 -2.02 18.52 3.07
N PRO A 146 -0.76 18.09 3.01
CA PRO A 146 -0.34 17.05 2.08
C PRO A 146 -1.20 15.80 2.23
N HIS A 147 -1.62 15.19 1.12
CA HIS A 147 -2.49 14.05 1.11
C HIS A 147 -1.87 12.88 0.33
N ILE A 148 -1.63 11.77 1.00
CA ILE A 148 -1.22 10.50 0.41
C ILE A 148 -2.41 9.56 0.41
N LEU A 149 -2.69 8.97 -0.75
CA LEU A 149 -3.73 7.96 -0.95
C LEU A 149 -3.09 6.60 -1.22
N LEU A 150 -3.45 5.60 -0.42
CA LEU A 150 -3.04 4.22 -0.58
C LEU A 150 -4.13 3.41 -1.27
N SER A 151 -3.73 2.66 -2.28
CA SER A 151 -4.59 1.68 -2.95
C SER A 151 -3.75 0.48 -3.36
N HIS A 152 -4.23 -0.74 -3.13
CA HIS A 152 -3.52 -1.90 -3.65
C HIS A 152 -3.49 -1.86 -5.19
N VAL A 153 -4.65 -1.66 -5.83
CA VAL A 153 -4.79 -1.69 -7.29
C VAL A 153 -4.72 -0.27 -7.88
N PRO A 154 -3.91 -0.05 -8.94
CA PRO A 154 -3.80 1.26 -9.58
C PRO A 154 -5.03 1.65 -10.42
N ASP A 155 -6.00 0.77 -10.59
CA ASP A 155 -7.20 0.98 -11.41
C ASP A 155 -8.12 2.10 -10.88
N ILE A 156 -7.85 2.63 -9.68
CA ILE A 156 -8.52 3.82 -9.16
C ILE A 156 -8.03 5.12 -9.81
N PHE A 157 -6.83 5.16 -10.39
CA PHE A 157 -6.23 6.40 -10.89
C PHE A 157 -7.11 7.16 -11.88
N PRO A 158 -7.78 6.52 -12.86
CA PRO A 158 -8.68 7.21 -13.77
C PRO A 158 -9.90 7.84 -13.11
N LEU A 159 -10.26 7.38 -11.89
CA LEU A 159 -11.40 7.91 -11.14
C LEU A 159 -11.03 9.16 -10.33
N LEU A 160 -9.74 9.43 -10.15
CA LEU A 160 -9.27 10.55 -9.34
C LEU A 160 -9.41 11.88 -10.09
N ALA A 161 -10.20 12.78 -9.52
CA ALA A 161 -10.22 14.17 -9.97
C ALA A 161 -8.86 14.85 -9.66
N PRO A 162 -8.45 15.86 -10.45
CA PRO A 162 -7.28 16.66 -10.12
C PRO A 162 -7.36 17.22 -8.69
N GLY A 163 -6.27 17.06 -7.93
CA GLY A 163 -6.19 17.55 -6.55
C GLY A 163 -6.82 16.64 -5.48
N THR A 164 -7.36 15.48 -5.84
CA THR A 164 -7.85 14.49 -4.86
C THR A 164 -6.73 14.08 -3.89
N ALA A 165 -5.54 13.81 -4.36
CA ALA A 165 -4.37 13.52 -3.56
C ALA A 165 -3.12 14.17 -4.15
N ASP A 166 -2.09 14.39 -3.32
CA ASP A 166 -0.79 14.87 -3.78
C ASP A 166 0.12 13.73 -4.23
N LEU A 167 -0.12 12.53 -3.71
CA LEU A 167 0.58 11.31 -4.10
C LEU A 167 -0.36 10.12 -3.95
N VAL A 168 -0.38 9.25 -4.94
CA VAL A 168 -1.05 7.94 -4.87
C VAL A 168 -0.01 6.85 -4.91
N ILE A 169 -0.16 5.85 -4.04
CA ILE A 169 0.78 4.74 -3.93
C ILE A 169 0.00 3.43 -4.11
N SER A 170 0.47 2.59 -5.04
CA SER A 170 -0.16 1.31 -5.38
C SER A 170 0.86 0.18 -5.56
N ALA A 171 0.35 -1.05 -5.54
CA ALA A 171 1.07 -2.29 -5.77
C ALA A 171 0.42 -3.09 -6.91
N HIS A 172 0.16 -4.39 -6.73
CA HIS A 172 -0.63 -5.27 -7.62
C HIS A 172 0.01 -5.61 -8.97
N THR A 173 0.61 -4.65 -9.65
CA THR A 173 1.12 -4.85 -11.02
C THR A 173 2.48 -5.55 -11.08
N HIS A 174 3.16 -5.71 -9.94
CA HIS A 174 4.52 -6.26 -9.83
C HIS A 174 5.51 -5.61 -10.81
N GLY A 175 5.34 -4.32 -11.09
CA GLY A 175 6.12 -3.63 -12.11
C GLY A 175 5.91 -4.15 -13.53
N GLY A 176 4.84 -4.96 -13.77
CA GLY A 176 4.54 -5.62 -15.04
C GLY A 176 5.26 -6.96 -15.22
N GLN A 177 5.98 -7.46 -14.22
CA GLN A 177 6.72 -8.73 -14.16
C GLN A 177 7.69 -9.00 -15.31
N ILE A 178 7.22 -8.88 -16.57
CA ILE A 178 8.03 -9.05 -17.78
C ILE A 178 8.15 -7.70 -18.47
N CYS A 179 9.37 -7.18 -18.51
CA CYS A 179 9.66 -5.87 -19.05
C CYS A 179 10.70 -5.91 -20.17
N LEU A 180 10.58 -4.97 -21.10
CA LEU A 180 11.63 -4.66 -22.07
C LEU A 180 12.83 -3.99 -21.37
N PRO A 181 14.02 -4.00 -21.98
CA PRO A 181 15.11 -3.14 -21.54
C PRO A 181 14.64 -1.68 -21.35
N GLY A 182 14.97 -1.07 -20.20
CA GLY A 182 14.46 0.24 -19.81
C GLY A 182 13.20 0.19 -18.93
N GLY A 183 12.75 -1.01 -18.54
CA GLY A 183 11.68 -1.19 -17.53
C GLY A 183 10.25 -1.10 -18.06
N ARG A 184 10.04 -0.97 -19.37
CA ARG A 184 8.69 -0.90 -19.95
C ARG A 184 8.01 -2.28 -19.88
N ALA A 185 6.95 -2.37 -19.11
CA ALA A 185 6.16 -3.59 -18.99
C ALA A 185 5.54 -4.02 -20.32
N LEU A 186 5.56 -5.32 -20.62
CA LEU A 186 4.89 -5.90 -21.78
C LEU A 186 3.41 -6.17 -21.50
N ALA A 187 3.10 -6.57 -20.28
CA ALA A 187 1.74 -6.83 -19.81
C ALA A 187 1.67 -6.63 -18.30
N ASN A 188 0.46 -6.42 -17.79
CA ASN A 188 0.14 -6.52 -16.36
C ASN A 188 -1.31 -6.98 -16.19
N ILE A 189 -1.71 -7.20 -14.95
CA ILE A 189 -3.05 -7.67 -14.59
C ILE A 189 -4.05 -6.55 -14.27
N SER A 190 -3.59 -5.28 -14.26
CA SER A 190 -4.44 -4.11 -14.09
C SER A 190 -5.34 -3.90 -15.32
N ARG A 191 -6.56 -3.42 -15.12
CA ARG A 191 -7.48 -3.02 -16.20
C ARG A 191 -6.90 -1.90 -17.06
N GLU A 192 -6.14 -1.00 -16.44
CA GLU A 192 -5.44 0.11 -17.11
C GLU A 192 -4.16 -0.35 -17.83
N LYS A 193 -3.93 -1.66 -17.89
CA LYS A 193 -2.82 -2.30 -18.59
C LYS A 193 -1.46 -1.77 -18.12
N VAL A 194 -0.51 -1.75 -19.05
CA VAL A 194 0.89 -1.40 -18.76
C VAL A 194 1.14 0.06 -18.36
N LYS A 195 0.15 0.93 -18.51
CA LYS A 195 0.28 2.36 -18.25
C LYS A 195 0.72 2.68 -16.81
N PHE A 196 0.26 1.88 -15.84
CA PHE A 196 0.54 2.06 -14.42
C PHE A 196 1.50 1.02 -13.83
N SER A 197 2.33 0.40 -14.66
CA SER A 197 3.34 -0.55 -14.20
C SER A 197 4.70 0.08 -13.89
N TYR A 198 4.84 1.37 -14.08
CA TYR A 198 6.10 2.09 -13.85
C TYR A 198 6.19 2.63 -12.42
N PRO A 199 7.41 2.64 -11.80
CA PRO A 199 7.59 3.11 -10.44
C PRO A 199 7.15 4.55 -10.21
N TRP A 200 7.27 5.41 -11.21
CA TRP A 200 6.83 6.80 -11.14
C TRP A 200 6.10 7.21 -12.41
N SER A 201 4.90 7.72 -12.24
CA SER A 201 4.11 8.24 -13.33
C SER A 201 3.24 9.42 -12.86
N GLN A 202 2.47 10.03 -13.76
CA GLN A 202 1.60 11.14 -13.43
C GLN A 202 0.32 11.05 -14.27
N LEU A 203 -0.82 11.26 -13.63
CA LEU A 203 -2.12 11.39 -14.29
C LEU A 203 -2.85 12.63 -13.75
N ASN A 204 -3.33 13.48 -14.65
CA ASN A 204 -4.07 14.71 -14.30
C ASN A 204 -3.35 15.59 -13.26
N GLY A 205 -2.02 15.64 -13.31
CA GLY A 205 -1.20 16.41 -12.37
C GLY A 205 -0.90 15.71 -11.04
N THR A 206 -1.51 14.55 -10.75
CA THR A 206 -1.26 13.78 -9.54
C THR A 206 -0.15 12.76 -9.81
N PRO A 207 0.99 12.80 -9.09
CA PRO A 207 2.02 11.77 -9.14
C PRO A 207 1.55 10.49 -8.49
N PHE A 208 2.02 9.36 -9.00
CA PHE A 208 1.79 8.04 -8.41
C PHE A 208 3.01 7.14 -8.53
N LEU A 209 3.10 6.24 -7.55
CA LEU A 209 4.12 5.23 -7.37
C LEU A 209 3.47 3.86 -7.30
#